data_c5ed4ff9bf2ebc76c8c70099fcf52339
#
_entry.id   c5ed4ff9bf2ebc76c8c70099fcf52339
#
_cell.length_a   1.000
_cell.length_b   1.000
_cell.length_c   1.000
_cell.angle_alpha   90.00
_cell.angle_beta   90.00
_cell.angle_gamma   90.00
#
_symmetry.space_group_name_H-M   'P 1'
#
loop_
_entity.id
_entity.type
_entity.pdbx_description
1 polymer ?
#
loop_
_entity_poly.entity_id
_entity_poly.type
_entity_poly.pdbx_seq_one_letter_code
_entity_poly.pdbx_strand_id
1 'polypeptide(L)'
;MSLLEVNGLSVHYGDTAVVSDLSFAIGRNESVGLVGESGSGKTQTALAILGLTPPKATVTGSIKLGGTEIVGASNRVLNRLRAERVGIVFQDPMQALNPYVPVGMQLRRILIEHGIAAGHEADQRVMHMLDRVGLPDPERQFRAFAHQLSGGMRQRVMIASALIGEPDLLIADEPTTALDVTVQAQILELLERIRDNTTLLLITHDLAIVAGHCERMLVLEQGRLVEEGQTRTVFSVPAAGHTQELIKAAPSFATATSPEPTTGELLLDVEDASVSYRERGSTGELHAVRELGLELREGETVAVVGESGSGKSTFVRGILGLIPMRAGRVTFCGSDISGPVQDRATAMRRDLQLVFQDPAGSLNPQMRVESIVAEPLTVHEPKLDADARRARIVEALARVSLDDSLLRRFPHELSGGQAQRVAIARALIVNPKVLVCDEAVAALDASVRRQILGLLRKEQEQTGLSIIFISHDLAVVRSISHRVLVLYLGRLVELADGKALFERPLHPYTRALLDAVPVPDPLSPGGRLSVKGEVPSILKPPAGCAFHTRCRYADTRCKVELPAPRRIAGTEVACHHAEKGTE
;
A
#
# COMPACT_ATOMS: atom_id res chain seq x y z
N MET A 1 3.27 -31.52 -18.88
CA MET A 1 3.39 -30.67 -20.10
C MET A 1 3.31 -29.22 -19.64
N SER A 2 4.26 -28.39 -20.06
CA SER A 2 4.26 -26.97 -19.75
C SER A 2 3.06 -26.26 -20.41
N LEU A 3 2.43 -25.34 -19.70
CA LEU A 3 1.38 -24.46 -20.23
C LEU A 3 2.01 -23.23 -20.88
N LEU A 4 2.97 -22.61 -20.19
CA LEU A 4 3.73 -21.46 -20.66
C LEU A 4 5.21 -21.84 -20.79
N GLU A 5 5.83 -21.55 -21.93
CA GLU A 5 7.25 -21.70 -22.16
C GLU A 5 7.82 -20.38 -22.67
N VAL A 6 8.82 -19.88 -21.97
CA VAL A 6 9.57 -18.66 -22.32
C VAL A 6 11.02 -19.07 -22.54
N ASN A 7 11.55 -18.78 -23.73
CA ASN A 7 12.91 -19.17 -24.12
C ASN A 7 13.66 -17.98 -24.71
N GLY A 8 14.74 -17.55 -24.04
CA GLY A 8 15.63 -16.48 -24.49
C GLY A 8 14.91 -15.14 -24.70
N LEU A 9 13.86 -14.86 -23.93
CA LEU A 9 13.09 -13.62 -24.06
C LEU A 9 13.96 -12.42 -23.74
N SER A 10 14.02 -11.48 -24.70
CA SER A 10 14.61 -10.16 -24.47
C SER A 10 13.68 -9.06 -24.95
N VAL A 11 13.58 -7.99 -24.15
CA VAL A 11 12.75 -6.80 -24.42
C VAL A 11 13.63 -5.56 -24.37
N HIS A 12 13.70 -4.82 -25.49
CA HIS A 12 14.53 -3.64 -25.64
C HIS A 12 13.70 -2.39 -25.96
N TYR A 13 14.11 -1.26 -25.41
CA TYR A 13 13.63 0.08 -25.77
C TYR A 13 14.82 0.88 -26.32
N GLY A 14 14.93 0.97 -27.65
CA GLY A 14 16.17 1.43 -28.29
C GLY A 14 17.36 0.57 -27.87
N ASP A 15 18.40 1.20 -27.32
CA ASP A 15 19.62 0.50 -26.87
C ASP A 15 19.51 -0.07 -25.44
N THR A 16 18.41 0.21 -24.73
CA THR A 16 18.24 -0.25 -23.35
C THR A 16 17.53 -1.59 -23.29
N ALA A 17 18.21 -2.63 -22.78
CA ALA A 17 17.60 -3.91 -22.47
C ALA A 17 16.91 -3.86 -21.12
N VAL A 18 15.59 -4.10 -21.09
CA VAL A 18 14.78 -4.15 -19.86
C VAL A 18 14.59 -5.60 -19.40
N VAL A 19 14.54 -6.55 -20.34
CA VAL A 19 14.58 -8.00 -20.09
C VAL A 19 15.65 -8.58 -21.00
N SER A 20 16.49 -9.46 -20.48
CA SER A 20 17.64 -10.03 -21.19
C SER A 20 17.73 -11.53 -20.99
N ASP A 21 17.56 -12.29 -22.09
CA ASP A 21 17.77 -13.74 -22.15
C ASP A 21 17.01 -14.53 -21.07
N LEU A 22 15.75 -14.14 -20.82
CA LEU A 22 14.90 -14.75 -19.79
C LEU A 22 14.32 -16.07 -20.30
N SER A 23 14.56 -17.16 -19.57
CA SER A 23 14.06 -18.51 -19.89
C SER A 23 13.45 -19.16 -18.65
N PHE A 24 12.19 -19.61 -18.75
CA PHE A 24 11.49 -20.39 -17.73
C PHE A 24 10.27 -21.09 -18.33
N ALA A 25 9.70 -22.04 -17.60
CA ALA A 25 8.46 -22.70 -18.00
C ALA A 25 7.50 -22.82 -16.81
N ILE A 26 6.19 -22.80 -17.05
CA ILE A 26 5.14 -22.96 -16.04
C ILE A 26 4.24 -24.13 -16.44
N GLY A 27 4.02 -25.06 -15.51
CA GLY A 27 3.12 -26.19 -15.65
C GLY A 27 1.65 -25.81 -15.51
N ARG A 28 0.74 -26.74 -15.86
CA ARG A 28 -0.69 -26.56 -15.58
C ARG A 28 -0.97 -26.64 -14.09
N ASN A 29 -1.88 -25.78 -13.60
CA ASN A 29 -2.31 -25.69 -12.20
C ASN A 29 -1.17 -25.37 -11.22
N GLU A 30 -0.05 -24.86 -11.70
CA GLU A 30 1.08 -24.41 -10.91
C GLU A 30 0.91 -22.96 -10.46
N SER A 31 1.35 -22.62 -9.24
CA SER A 31 1.50 -21.24 -8.79
C SER A 31 2.97 -20.84 -8.75
N VAL A 32 3.31 -19.84 -9.56
CA VAL A 32 4.67 -19.35 -9.68
C VAL A 32 4.73 -17.88 -9.31
N GLY A 33 5.61 -17.51 -8.38
CA GLY A 33 5.91 -16.13 -8.03
C GLY A 33 7.05 -15.58 -8.88
N LEU A 34 6.87 -14.43 -9.52
CA LEU A 34 7.93 -13.68 -10.20
C LEU A 34 8.27 -12.46 -9.34
N VAL A 35 9.45 -12.49 -8.73
CA VAL A 35 9.88 -11.47 -7.74
C VAL A 35 11.11 -10.70 -8.20
N GLY A 36 11.32 -9.52 -7.63
CA GLY A 36 12.48 -8.65 -7.87
C GLY A 36 12.17 -7.21 -7.50
N GLU A 37 13.17 -6.35 -7.47
CA GLU A 37 13.02 -4.93 -7.20
C GLU A 37 12.22 -4.21 -8.31
N SER A 38 11.79 -2.97 -8.04
CA SER A 38 11.15 -2.12 -9.06
C SER A 38 12.11 -1.91 -10.24
N GLY A 39 11.59 -2.00 -11.47
CA GLY A 39 12.43 -1.90 -12.67
C GLY A 39 13.17 -3.18 -13.04
N SER A 40 13.04 -4.30 -12.32
CA SER A 40 13.70 -5.58 -12.69
C SER A 40 13.12 -6.28 -13.93
N GLY A 41 12.10 -5.71 -14.61
CA GLY A 41 11.54 -6.27 -15.85
C GLY A 41 10.28 -7.13 -15.67
N LYS A 42 9.75 -7.31 -14.45
CA LYS A 42 8.57 -8.17 -14.15
C LYS A 42 7.35 -7.84 -15.00
N THR A 43 6.88 -6.60 -14.93
CA THR A 43 5.72 -6.12 -15.72
C THR A 43 5.98 -6.22 -17.23
N GLN A 44 7.21 -5.96 -17.69
CA GLN A 44 7.55 -6.09 -19.12
C GLN A 44 7.49 -7.54 -19.58
N THR A 45 7.88 -8.48 -18.72
CA THR A 45 7.73 -9.92 -18.96
C THR A 45 6.24 -10.29 -19.09
N ALA A 46 5.37 -9.81 -18.18
CA ALA A 46 3.91 -10.01 -18.27
C ALA A 46 3.33 -9.46 -19.57
N LEU A 47 3.69 -8.23 -19.93
CA LEU A 47 3.22 -7.59 -21.17
C LEU A 47 3.72 -8.33 -22.43
N ALA A 48 4.94 -8.87 -22.42
CA ALA A 48 5.47 -9.69 -23.51
C ALA A 48 4.68 -11.00 -23.66
N ILE A 49 4.35 -11.69 -22.57
CA ILE A 49 3.53 -12.91 -22.57
C ILE A 49 2.14 -12.64 -23.16
N LEU A 50 1.58 -11.44 -22.99
CA LEU A 50 0.30 -11.04 -23.54
C LEU A 50 0.39 -10.47 -24.97
N GLY A 51 1.60 -10.24 -25.50
CA GLY A 51 1.80 -9.49 -26.73
C GLY A 51 1.28 -8.04 -26.64
N LEU A 52 1.40 -7.42 -25.46
CA LEU A 52 0.96 -6.04 -25.15
C LEU A 52 2.12 -5.06 -24.94
N THR A 53 3.33 -5.45 -25.34
CA THR A 53 4.48 -4.55 -25.29
C THR A 53 4.24 -3.29 -26.15
N PRO A 54 4.63 -2.10 -25.68
CA PRO A 54 4.48 -0.87 -26.46
C PRO A 54 5.15 -0.94 -27.85
N PRO A 55 4.65 -0.23 -28.87
CA PRO A 55 5.17 -0.30 -30.25
C PRO A 55 6.65 0.07 -30.40
N LYS A 56 7.22 0.80 -29.41
CA LYS A 56 8.64 1.17 -29.38
C LYS A 56 9.54 0.05 -28.83
N ALA A 57 8.95 -1.01 -28.26
CA ALA A 57 9.70 -2.15 -27.73
C ALA A 57 9.99 -3.16 -28.83
N THR A 58 11.24 -3.66 -28.85
CA THR A 58 11.64 -4.81 -29.66
C THR A 58 11.66 -6.05 -28.78
N VAL A 59 10.86 -7.06 -29.12
CA VAL A 59 10.78 -8.34 -28.41
C VAL A 59 11.43 -9.43 -29.26
N THR A 60 12.39 -10.17 -28.69
CA THR A 60 13.07 -11.30 -29.31
C THR A 60 13.01 -12.52 -28.40
N GLY A 61 13.31 -13.70 -28.93
CA GLY A 61 13.14 -14.98 -28.24
C GLY A 61 11.84 -15.67 -28.64
N SER A 62 11.35 -16.58 -27.82
CA SER A 62 10.12 -17.35 -28.07
C SER A 62 9.28 -17.41 -26.79
N ILE A 63 7.98 -17.18 -26.93
CA ILE A 63 6.97 -17.35 -25.86
C ILE A 63 5.86 -18.23 -26.41
N LYS A 64 5.66 -19.42 -25.83
CA LYS A 64 4.59 -20.35 -26.23
C LYS A 64 3.58 -20.51 -25.11
N LEU A 65 2.30 -20.28 -25.42
CA LEU A 65 1.18 -20.54 -24.52
C LEU A 65 0.35 -21.71 -25.10
N GLY A 66 0.32 -22.84 -24.39
CA GLY A 66 -0.33 -24.05 -24.87
C GLY A 66 0.15 -24.49 -26.26
N GLY A 67 1.44 -24.29 -26.56
CA GLY A 67 2.08 -24.60 -27.84
C GLY A 67 1.94 -23.51 -28.93
N THR A 68 1.16 -22.45 -28.70
CA THR A 68 1.00 -21.33 -29.65
C THR A 68 2.05 -20.26 -29.41
N GLU A 69 2.84 -19.91 -30.44
CA GLU A 69 3.84 -18.85 -30.39
C GLU A 69 3.19 -17.46 -30.31
N ILE A 70 3.68 -16.63 -29.39
CA ILE A 70 3.20 -15.26 -29.13
C ILE A 70 4.08 -14.21 -29.79
N VAL A 71 5.41 -14.39 -29.74
CA VAL A 71 6.35 -13.42 -30.32
C VAL A 71 6.18 -13.37 -31.83
N GLY A 72 5.89 -12.18 -32.36
CA GLY A 72 5.60 -12.00 -33.79
C GLY A 72 4.22 -12.49 -34.26
N ALA A 73 3.36 -12.97 -33.36
CA ALA A 73 2.02 -13.41 -33.72
C ALA A 73 1.14 -12.24 -34.19
N SER A 74 0.21 -12.53 -35.10
CA SER A 74 -0.75 -11.53 -35.56
C SER A 74 -1.76 -11.16 -34.47
N ASN A 75 -2.29 -9.93 -34.51
CA ASN A 75 -3.32 -9.48 -33.57
C ASN A 75 -4.54 -10.42 -33.51
N ARG A 76 -4.88 -11.11 -34.61
CA ARG A 76 -5.99 -12.08 -34.64
C ARG A 76 -5.69 -13.29 -33.74
N VAL A 77 -4.45 -13.79 -33.73
CA VAL A 77 -4.01 -14.89 -32.86
C VAL A 77 -3.98 -14.41 -31.41
N LEU A 78 -3.35 -13.26 -31.16
CA LEU A 78 -3.24 -12.68 -29.82
C LEU A 78 -4.60 -12.40 -29.18
N ASN A 79 -5.54 -11.84 -29.95
CA ASN A 79 -6.90 -11.56 -29.45
C ASN A 79 -7.67 -12.84 -29.09
N ARG A 80 -7.44 -13.97 -29.78
CA ARG A 80 -8.03 -15.24 -29.40
C ARG A 80 -7.43 -15.81 -28.11
N LEU A 81 -6.12 -15.63 -27.90
CA LEU A 81 -5.46 -16.09 -26.66
C LEU A 81 -5.87 -15.25 -25.44
N ARG A 82 -6.04 -13.94 -25.63
CA ARG A 82 -6.47 -13.03 -24.57
C ARG A 82 -7.92 -13.34 -24.19
N ALA A 83 -8.24 -13.33 -22.92
CA ALA A 83 -9.48 -13.74 -22.28
C ALA A 83 -9.80 -15.25 -22.34
N GLU A 84 -9.59 -15.96 -23.47
CA GLU A 84 -9.88 -17.41 -23.59
C GLU A 84 -8.79 -18.29 -22.94
N ARG A 85 -7.52 -17.87 -23.02
CA ARG A 85 -6.37 -18.69 -22.56
C ARG A 85 -5.54 -17.99 -21.51
N VAL A 86 -5.48 -16.66 -21.54
CA VAL A 86 -4.72 -15.86 -20.58
C VAL A 86 -5.52 -14.65 -20.13
N GLY A 87 -5.65 -14.50 -18.82
CA GLY A 87 -6.19 -13.30 -18.16
C GLY A 87 -5.09 -12.53 -17.44
N ILE A 88 -5.27 -11.22 -17.30
CA ILE A 88 -4.37 -10.37 -16.54
C ILE A 88 -5.11 -9.49 -15.55
N VAL A 89 -4.57 -9.43 -14.33
CA VAL A 89 -4.89 -8.45 -13.31
C VAL A 89 -3.76 -7.43 -13.29
N PHE A 90 -4.06 -6.18 -13.67
CA PHE A 90 -3.08 -5.10 -13.72
C PHE A 90 -2.82 -4.51 -12.33
N GLN A 91 -1.72 -3.80 -12.18
CA GLN A 91 -1.31 -3.15 -10.93
C GLN A 91 -2.30 -2.06 -10.46
N ASP A 92 -2.84 -1.26 -11.37
CA ASP A 92 -3.76 -0.15 -11.05
C ASP A 92 -5.16 -0.37 -11.64
N PRO A 93 -6.18 -0.69 -10.79
CA PRO A 93 -7.55 -0.85 -11.23
C PRO A 93 -8.17 0.41 -11.84
N MET A 94 -7.70 1.60 -11.46
CA MET A 94 -8.23 2.86 -11.99
C MET A 94 -7.82 3.10 -13.43
N GLN A 95 -6.66 2.60 -13.83
CA GLN A 95 -6.22 2.65 -15.23
C GLN A 95 -6.82 1.52 -16.08
N ALA A 96 -7.14 0.39 -15.46
CA ALA A 96 -7.69 -0.78 -16.15
C ALA A 96 -9.20 -0.67 -16.42
N LEU A 97 -9.96 -0.01 -15.54
CA LEU A 97 -11.41 0.13 -15.64
C LEU A 97 -11.81 1.48 -16.26
N ASN A 98 -12.72 1.44 -17.24
CA ASN A 98 -13.27 2.66 -17.84
C ASN A 98 -14.20 3.38 -16.83
N PRO A 99 -13.91 4.64 -16.42
CA PRO A 99 -14.71 5.34 -15.43
C PRO A 99 -16.10 5.78 -15.92
N TYR A 100 -16.33 5.77 -17.23
CA TYR A 100 -17.59 6.22 -17.87
C TYR A 100 -18.53 5.08 -18.25
N VAL A 101 -18.14 3.82 -18.02
CA VAL A 101 -18.95 2.63 -18.35
C VAL A 101 -19.22 1.84 -17.08
N PRO A 102 -20.47 1.43 -16.80
CA PRO A 102 -20.78 0.54 -15.67
C PRO A 102 -19.95 -0.73 -15.71
N VAL A 103 -19.48 -1.19 -14.53
CA VAL A 103 -18.52 -2.31 -14.47
C VAL A 103 -19.10 -3.62 -15.04
N GLY A 104 -20.39 -3.89 -14.83
CA GLY A 104 -21.04 -5.07 -15.42
C GLY A 104 -21.05 -5.04 -16.94
N MET A 105 -21.22 -3.85 -17.53
CA MET A 105 -21.17 -3.68 -18.98
C MET A 105 -19.77 -3.89 -19.56
N GLN A 106 -18.73 -3.56 -18.80
CA GLN A 106 -17.34 -3.82 -19.21
C GLN A 106 -17.06 -5.33 -19.25
N LEU A 107 -17.48 -6.07 -18.22
CA LEU A 107 -17.34 -7.52 -18.16
C LEU A 107 -18.16 -8.21 -19.27
N ARG A 108 -19.41 -7.76 -19.46
CA ARG A 108 -20.30 -8.26 -20.52
C ARG A 108 -19.69 -8.10 -21.91
N ARG A 109 -19.02 -6.97 -22.15
CA ARG A 109 -18.35 -6.70 -23.42
C ARG A 109 -17.25 -7.71 -23.73
N ILE A 110 -16.47 -8.14 -22.73
CA ILE A 110 -15.45 -9.18 -22.89
C ILE A 110 -16.08 -10.47 -23.44
N LEU A 111 -17.19 -10.92 -22.84
CA LEU A 111 -17.88 -12.13 -23.29
C LEU A 111 -18.39 -12.04 -24.74
N ILE A 112 -18.92 -10.89 -25.13
CA ILE A 112 -19.45 -10.65 -26.47
C ILE A 112 -18.32 -10.56 -27.50
N GLU A 113 -17.29 -9.76 -27.25
CA GLU A 113 -16.18 -9.53 -28.19
C GLU A 113 -15.35 -10.81 -28.44
N HIS A 114 -15.28 -11.71 -27.47
CA HIS A 114 -14.61 -13.01 -27.61
C HIS A 114 -15.56 -14.13 -28.03
N GLY A 115 -16.87 -13.84 -28.27
CA GLY A 115 -17.85 -14.83 -28.70
C GLY A 115 -18.16 -15.91 -27.67
N ILE A 116 -17.89 -15.65 -26.38
CA ILE A 116 -18.08 -16.63 -25.29
C ILE A 116 -19.56 -16.73 -24.90
N ALA A 117 -20.26 -15.58 -24.80
CA ALA A 117 -21.67 -15.51 -24.48
C ALA A 117 -22.28 -14.20 -25.01
N ALA A 118 -23.60 -14.17 -25.23
CA ALA A 118 -24.32 -12.98 -25.68
C ALA A 118 -25.71 -12.86 -25.00
N GLY A 119 -26.32 -11.68 -25.12
CA GLY A 119 -27.66 -11.42 -24.61
C GLY A 119 -27.79 -11.69 -23.11
N HIS A 120 -28.85 -12.35 -22.70
CA HIS A 120 -29.17 -12.67 -21.32
C HIS A 120 -28.17 -13.63 -20.65
N GLU A 121 -27.60 -14.55 -21.42
CA GLU A 121 -26.56 -15.46 -20.92
C GLU A 121 -25.32 -14.71 -20.48
N ALA A 122 -24.87 -13.70 -21.23
CA ALA A 122 -23.75 -12.87 -20.86
C ALA A 122 -24.02 -12.11 -19.54
N ASP A 123 -25.25 -11.58 -19.37
CA ASP A 123 -25.64 -10.90 -18.14
C ASP A 123 -25.63 -11.85 -16.93
N GLN A 124 -26.14 -13.07 -17.08
CA GLN A 124 -26.09 -14.09 -16.02
C GLN A 124 -24.68 -14.49 -15.64
N ARG A 125 -23.79 -14.70 -16.63
CA ARG A 125 -22.38 -15.03 -16.37
C ARG A 125 -21.66 -13.89 -15.64
N VAL A 126 -21.94 -12.63 -16.00
CA VAL A 126 -21.39 -11.47 -15.29
C VAL A 126 -21.87 -11.44 -13.85
N MET A 127 -23.17 -11.62 -13.60
CA MET A 127 -23.73 -11.63 -12.24
C MET A 127 -23.10 -12.74 -11.39
N HIS A 128 -22.99 -13.95 -11.95
CA HIS A 128 -22.35 -15.07 -11.28
C HIS A 128 -20.86 -14.77 -10.97
N MET A 129 -20.14 -14.14 -11.91
CA MET A 129 -18.73 -13.79 -11.69
C MET A 129 -18.57 -12.71 -10.60
N LEU A 130 -19.45 -11.69 -10.57
CA LEU A 130 -19.44 -10.67 -9.51
C LEU A 130 -19.70 -11.28 -8.12
N ASP A 131 -20.61 -12.25 -8.04
CA ASP A 131 -20.86 -13.03 -6.82
C ASP A 131 -19.65 -13.90 -6.43
N ARG A 132 -19.06 -14.61 -7.41
CA ARG A 132 -17.88 -15.47 -7.23
C ARG A 132 -16.66 -14.70 -6.68
N VAL A 133 -16.46 -13.46 -7.12
CA VAL A 133 -15.38 -12.60 -6.56
C VAL A 133 -15.79 -11.93 -5.23
N GLY A 134 -17.00 -12.22 -4.71
CA GLY A 134 -17.47 -11.77 -3.40
C GLY A 134 -17.87 -10.30 -3.36
N LEU A 135 -18.42 -9.76 -4.45
CA LEU A 135 -19.02 -8.43 -4.45
C LEU A 135 -20.44 -8.48 -3.85
N PRO A 136 -20.76 -7.62 -2.88
CA PRO A 136 -22.11 -7.58 -2.31
C PRO A 136 -23.10 -7.02 -3.33
N ASP A 137 -24.32 -7.55 -3.35
CA ASP A 137 -25.40 -7.09 -4.23
C ASP A 137 -24.95 -6.98 -5.71
N PRO A 138 -24.68 -8.13 -6.39
CA PRO A 138 -24.17 -8.15 -7.76
C PRO A 138 -25.01 -7.34 -8.75
N GLU A 139 -26.34 -7.29 -8.59
CA GLU A 139 -27.25 -6.52 -9.45
C GLU A 139 -26.99 -5.02 -9.38
N ARG A 140 -26.80 -4.51 -8.17
CA ARG A 140 -26.44 -3.12 -7.95
C ARG A 140 -25.04 -2.83 -8.49
N GLN A 141 -24.06 -3.73 -8.22
CA GLN A 141 -22.69 -3.55 -8.69
C GLN A 141 -22.59 -3.62 -10.22
N PHE A 142 -23.39 -4.43 -10.88
CA PHE A 142 -23.44 -4.48 -12.34
C PHE A 142 -23.67 -3.09 -12.95
N ARG A 143 -24.49 -2.26 -12.31
CA ARG A 143 -24.83 -0.89 -12.76
C ARG A 143 -23.92 0.19 -12.21
N ALA A 144 -23.04 -0.14 -11.28
CA ALA A 144 -22.13 0.80 -10.65
C ALA A 144 -20.97 1.18 -11.58
N PHE A 145 -20.46 2.39 -11.44
CA PHE A 145 -19.26 2.86 -12.11
C PHE A 145 -18.02 2.63 -11.21
N ALA A 146 -16.85 2.52 -11.83
CA ALA A 146 -15.60 2.25 -11.09
C ALA A 146 -15.34 3.26 -9.95
N HIS A 147 -15.66 4.54 -10.12
CA HIS A 147 -15.47 5.57 -9.10
C HIS A 147 -16.44 5.45 -7.90
N GLN A 148 -17.52 4.68 -8.01
CA GLN A 148 -18.48 4.42 -6.94
C GLN A 148 -18.09 3.24 -6.05
N LEU A 149 -17.03 2.50 -6.44
CA LEU A 149 -16.54 1.31 -5.76
C LEU A 149 -15.37 1.65 -4.83
N SER A 150 -15.26 0.91 -3.71
CA SER A 150 -14.06 0.95 -2.87
C SER A 150 -12.83 0.40 -3.61
N GLY A 151 -11.61 0.63 -3.12
CA GLY A 151 -10.39 0.09 -3.70
C GLY A 151 -10.42 -1.43 -3.85
N GLY A 152 -10.82 -2.13 -2.79
CA GLY A 152 -10.96 -3.59 -2.80
C GLY A 152 -12.05 -4.09 -3.74
N MET A 153 -13.20 -3.39 -3.84
CA MET A 153 -14.25 -3.74 -4.82
C MET A 153 -13.76 -3.56 -6.25
N ARG A 154 -13.04 -2.48 -6.57
CA ARG A 154 -12.44 -2.27 -7.89
C ARG A 154 -11.46 -3.39 -8.25
N GLN A 155 -10.63 -3.80 -7.28
CA GLN A 155 -9.71 -4.91 -7.47
C GLN A 155 -10.44 -6.23 -7.76
N ARG A 156 -11.53 -6.52 -7.02
CA ARG A 156 -12.39 -7.69 -7.28
C ARG A 156 -13.04 -7.65 -8.66
N VAL A 157 -13.50 -6.48 -9.13
CA VAL A 157 -14.01 -6.30 -10.50
C VAL A 157 -12.92 -6.55 -11.54
N MET A 158 -11.70 -6.09 -11.32
CA MET A 158 -10.57 -6.34 -12.22
C MET A 158 -10.20 -7.83 -12.27
N ILE A 159 -10.20 -8.51 -11.12
CA ILE A 159 -10.05 -9.97 -11.07
C ILE A 159 -11.19 -10.68 -11.82
N ALA A 160 -12.44 -10.24 -11.61
CA ALA A 160 -13.59 -10.75 -12.37
C ALA A 160 -13.40 -10.58 -13.88
N SER A 161 -12.90 -9.43 -14.32
CA SER A 161 -12.59 -9.14 -15.72
C SER A 161 -11.54 -10.09 -16.30
N ALA A 162 -10.50 -10.42 -15.53
CA ALA A 162 -9.45 -11.33 -15.96
C ALA A 162 -9.91 -12.79 -16.02
N LEU A 163 -10.92 -13.17 -15.23
CA LEU A 163 -11.40 -14.55 -15.07
C LEU A 163 -12.67 -14.88 -15.85
N ILE A 164 -13.40 -13.88 -16.35
CA ILE A 164 -14.73 -14.10 -16.95
C ILE A 164 -14.71 -14.97 -18.21
N GLY A 165 -13.54 -15.04 -18.87
CA GLY A 165 -13.28 -15.92 -20.00
C GLY A 165 -12.80 -17.32 -19.62
N GLU A 166 -12.68 -17.63 -18.32
CA GLU A 166 -12.17 -18.90 -17.78
C GLU A 166 -10.77 -19.28 -18.34
N PRO A 167 -9.75 -18.41 -18.20
CA PRO A 167 -8.44 -18.63 -18.81
C PRO A 167 -7.66 -19.79 -18.17
N ASP A 168 -6.79 -20.44 -18.95
CA ASP A 168 -5.85 -21.44 -18.44
C ASP A 168 -4.74 -20.83 -17.55
N LEU A 169 -4.33 -19.58 -17.86
CA LEU A 169 -3.29 -18.82 -17.17
C LEU A 169 -3.84 -17.48 -16.66
N LEU A 170 -3.70 -17.22 -15.39
CA LEU A 170 -3.91 -15.91 -14.79
C LEU A 170 -2.57 -15.28 -14.45
N ILE A 171 -2.29 -14.10 -15.01
CA ILE A 171 -1.16 -13.27 -14.63
C ILE A 171 -1.68 -12.21 -13.68
N ALA A 172 -1.16 -12.14 -12.46
CA ALA A 172 -1.52 -11.13 -11.47
C ALA A 172 -0.30 -10.23 -11.22
N ASP A 173 -0.30 -9.03 -11.83
CA ASP A 173 0.80 -8.06 -11.70
C ASP A 173 0.52 -7.11 -10.55
N GLU A 174 1.21 -7.35 -9.43
CA GLU A 174 1.07 -6.61 -8.17
C GLU A 174 -0.40 -6.44 -7.72
N PRO A 175 -1.18 -7.52 -7.62
CA PRO A 175 -2.63 -7.45 -7.45
C PRO A 175 -3.09 -6.87 -6.10
N THR A 176 -2.18 -6.64 -5.17
CA THR A 176 -2.46 -6.15 -3.82
C THR A 176 -1.77 -4.84 -3.48
N THR A 177 -1.03 -4.25 -4.42
CA THR A 177 -0.36 -2.95 -4.23
C THR A 177 -1.40 -1.85 -3.95
N ALA A 178 -1.09 -0.98 -3.00
CA ALA A 178 -1.97 0.10 -2.51
C ALA A 178 -3.28 -0.36 -1.82
N LEU A 179 -3.38 -1.63 -1.45
CA LEU A 179 -4.47 -2.15 -0.60
C LEU A 179 -3.99 -2.23 0.86
N ASP A 180 -4.93 -2.03 1.79
CA ASP A 180 -4.65 -2.31 3.19
C ASP A 180 -4.55 -3.82 3.44
N VAL A 181 -3.89 -4.19 4.56
CA VAL A 181 -3.51 -5.58 4.89
C VAL A 181 -4.72 -6.53 4.91
N THR A 182 -5.89 -6.07 5.37
CA THR A 182 -7.09 -6.91 5.46
C THR A 182 -7.70 -7.18 4.09
N VAL A 183 -7.76 -6.17 3.22
CA VAL A 183 -8.22 -6.32 1.83
C VAL A 183 -7.22 -7.13 1.03
N GLN A 184 -5.91 -6.92 1.23
CA GLN A 184 -4.85 -7.74 0.65
C GLN A 184 -5.05 -9.23 0.96
N ALA A 185 -5.25 -9.59 2.24
CA ALA A 185 -5.50 -10.98 2.65
C ALA A 185 -6.76 -11.56 1.97
N GLN A 186 -7.83 -10.77 1.86
CA GLN A 186 -9.06 -11.19 1.16
C GLN A 186 -8.84 -11.43 -0.34
N ILE A 187 -8.04 -10.59 -1.01
CA ILE A 187 -7.72 -10.75 -2.44
C ILE A 187 -6.85 -11.99 -2.66
N LEU A 188 -5.87 -12.23 -1.80
CA LEU A 188 -5.02 -13.42 -1.88
C LEU A 188 -5.82 -14.70 -1.63
N GLU A 189 -6.70 -14.73 -0.63
CA GLU A 189 -7.64 -15.83 -0.39
C GLU A 189 -8.58 -16.06 -1.60
N LEU A 190 -9.05 -14.98 -2.25
CA LEU A 190 -9.84 -15.06 -3.47
C LEU A 190 -9.04 -15.72 -4.59
N LEU A 191 -7.79 -15.30 -4.83
CA LEU A 191 -6.92 -15.89 -5.85
C LEU A 191 -6.64 -17.38 -5.57
N GLU A 192 -6.46 -17.79 -4.31
CA GLU A 192 -6.33 -19.20 -3.93
C GLU A 192 -7.59 -20.01 -4.25
N ARG A 193 -8.77 -19.52 -3.88
CA ARG A 193 -10.05 -20.23 -4.16
C ARG A 193 -10.33 -20.41 -5.64
N ILE A 194 -9.85 -19.48 -6.48
CA ILE A 194 -10.08 -19.50 -7.92
C ILE A 194 -9.09 -20.43 -8.64
N ARG A 195 -7.97 -20.77 -7.97
CA ARG A 195 -6.86 -21.54 -8.53
C ARG A 195 -7.18 -22.99 -8.92
N ASP A 196 -8.28 -23.59 -8.43
CA ASP A 196 -8.56 -25.05 -8.58
C ASP A 196 -8.43 -25.56 -10.03
N ASN A 197 -8.58 -24.68 -11.05
CA ASN A 197 -8.40 -25.04 -12.46
C ASN A 197 -7.58 -24.02 -13.28
N THR A 198 -6.91 -23.05 -12.63
CA THR A 198 -6.20 -21.97 -13.32
C THR A 198 -4.75 -21.91 -12.86
N THR A 199 -3.81 -21.90 -13.79
CA THR A 199 -2.39 -21.66 -13.51
C THR A 199 -2.18 -20.20 -13.11
N LEU A 200 -1.38 -19.91 -12.08
CA LEU A 200 -1.14 -18.56 -11.58
C LEU A 200 0.32 -18.16 -11.78
N LEU A 201 0.54 -17.02 -12.45
CA LEU A 201 1.80 -16.28 -12.42
C LEU A 201 1.57 -15.02 -11.58
N LEU A 202 2.07 -15.02 -10.36
CA LEU A 202 1.96 -13.91 -9.41
C LEU A 202 3.22 -13.06 -9.46
N ILE A 203 3.09 -11.82 -9.89
CA ILE A 203 4.17 -10.85 -9.96
C ILE A 203 4.06 -9.93 -8.75
N THR A 204 5.11 -9.84 -7.95
CA THR A 204 5.15 -8.97 -6.77
C THR A 204 6.59 -8.66 -6.36
N HIS A 205 6.76 -7.58 -5.62
CA HIS A 205 8.00 -7.26 -4.90
C HIS A 205 7.94 -7.74 -3.43
N ASP A 206 6.78 -8.27 -2.98
CA ASP A 206 6.58 -8.73 -1.61
C ASP A 206 6.83 -10.24 -1.49
N LEU A 207 7.99 -10.59 -0.93
CA LEU A 207 8.39 -11.97 -0.70
C LEU A 207 7.46 -12.72 0.27
N ALA A 208 6.81 -12.01 1.22
CA ALA A 208 5.91 -12.65 2.16
C ALA A 208 4.64 -13.18 1.47
N ILE A 209 4.17 -12.48 0.43
CA ILE A 209 3.05 -12.94 -0.40
C ILE A 209 3.45 -14.22 -1.13
N VAL A 210 4.64 -14.25 -1.76
CA VAL A 210 5.13 -15.43 -2.51
C VAL A 210 5.32 -16.61 -1.57
N ALA A 211 5.88 -16.38 -0.37
CA ALA A 211 6.06 -17.41 0.65
C ALA A 211 4.75 -18.13 1.01
N GLY A 212 3.64 -17.39 1.07
CA GLY A 212 2.32 -17.91 1.45
C GLY A 212 1.52 -18.54 0.32
N HIS A 213 1.73 -18.12 -0.94
CA HIS A 213 0.78 -18.36 -2.03
C HIS A 213 1.38 -19.03 -3.28
N CYS A 214 2.74 -19.11 -3.39
CA CYS A 214 3.39 -19.70 -4.55
C CYS A 214 4.20 -20.95 -4.20
N GLU A 215 4.07 -21.98 -5.03
CA GLU A 215 4.81 -23.24 -4.89
C GLU A 215 6.26 -23.08 -5.33
N ARG A 216 6.48 -22.29 -6.39
CA ARG A 216 7.79 -22.01 -6.99
C ARG A 216 7.96 -20.52 -7.17
N MET A 217 9.21 -20.06 -7.14
CA MET A 217 9.53 -18.66 -7.38
C MET A 217 10.66 -18.49 -8.38
N LEU A 218 10.59 -17.38 -9.11
CA LEU A 218 11.55 -16.88 -10.07
C LEU A 218 12.04 -15.53 -9.57
N VAL A 219 13.33 -15.35 -9.39
CA VAL A 219 13.92 -14.09 -8.91
C VAL A 219 14.58 -13.36 -10.06
N LEU A 220 14.12 -12.14 -10.35
CA LEU A 220 14.66 -11.27 -11.38
C LEU A 220 15.51 -10.16 -10.79
N GLU A 221 16.69 -9.97 -11.40
CA GLU A 221 17.57 -8.83 -11.15
C GLU A 221 17.98 -8.22 -12.51
N GLN A 222 17.77 -6.92 -12.69
CA GLN A 222 18.17 -6.16 -13.88
C GLN A 222 17.78 -6.84 -15.21
N GLY A 223 16.57 -7.37 -15.30
CA GLY A 223 16.04 -8.03 -16.49
C GLY A 223 16.46 -9.48 -16.70
N ARG A 224 17.19 -10.10 -15.77
CA ARG A 224 17.69 -11.47 -15.85
C ARG A 224 17.14 -12.34 -14.75
N LEU A 225 16.95 -13.62 -15.04
CA LEU A 225 16.64 -14.64 -14.04
C LEU A 225 17.92 -14.98 -13.28
N VAL A 226 17.97 -14.70 -11.97
CA VAL A 226 19.14 -14.99 -11.13
C VAL A 226 18.97 -16.22 -10.27
N GLU A 227 17.72 -16.58 -9.94
CA GLU A 227 17.42 -17.79 -9.18
C GLU A 227 16.01 -18.30 -9.51
N GLU A 228 15.86 -19.64 -9.54
CA GLU A 228 14.60 -20.34 -9.74
C GLU A 228 14.57 -21.58 -8.85
N GLY A 229 13.45 -21.85 -8.21
CA GLY A 229 13.29 -23.06 -7.40
C GLY A 229 11.96 -23.12 -6.65
N GLN A 230 11.78 -24.23 -5.93
CA GLN A 230 10.67 -24.36 -4.98
C GLN A 230 10.78 -23.26 -3.93
N THR A 231 9.68 -22.56 -3.65
CA THR A 231 9.66 -21.42 -2.73
C THR A 231 10.33 -21.74 -1.40
N ARG A 232 10.01 -22.91 -0.80
CA ARG A 232 10.61 -23.33 0.46
C ARG A 232 12.13 -23.48 0.39
N THR A 233 12.65 -24.00 -0.72
CA THR A 233 14.10 -24.23 -0.91
C THR A 233 14.83 -22.89 -1.08
N VAL A 234 14.31 -22.00 -1.92
CA VAL A 234 14.89 -20.67 -2.16
C VAL A 234 14.92 -19.83 -0.89
N PHE A 235 13.87 -19.89 -0.06
CA PHE A 235 13.86 -19.17 1.23
C PHE A 235 14.85 -19.75 2.23
N SER A 236 15.02 -21.08 2.29
CA SER A 236 15.89 -21.72 3.28
C SER A 236 17.37 -21.69 2.91
N VAL A 237 17.68 -21.83 1.63
CA VAL A 237 19.06 -21.89 1.09
C VAL A 237 19.14 -21.10 -0.21
N PRO A 238 19.04 -19.77 -0.18
CA PRO A 238 19.14 -18.94 -1.37
C PRO A 238 20.55 -19.02 -1.97
N ALA A 239 20.65 -19.37 -3.25
CA ALA A 239 21.91 -19.55 -3.95
C ALA A 239 22.48 -18.23 -4.45
N ALA A 240 21.62 -17.32 -4.97
CA ALA A 240 22.04 -16.03 -5.51
C ALA A 240 22.22 -14.99 -4.40
N GLY A 241 23.27 -14.17 -4.48
CA GLY A 241 23.53 -13.08 -3.54
C GLY A 241 22.38 -12.08 -3.49
N HIS A 242 21.81 -11.72 -4.64
CA HIS A 242 20.65 -10.84 -4.71
C HIS A 242 19.41 -11.40 -3.99
N THR A 243 19.14 -12.71 -4.14
CA THR A 243 18.05 -13.37 -3.40
C THR A 243 18.26 -13.30 -1.89
N GLN A 244 19.51 -13.50 -1.43
CA GLN A 244 19.87 -13.36 -0.01
C GLN A 244 19.61 -11.95 0.50
N GLU A 245 19.96 -10.94 -0.28
CA GLU A 245 19.71 -9.53 0.05
C GLU A 245 18.22 -9.22 0.11
N LEU A 246 17.44 -9.68 -0.86
CA LEU A 246 15.99 -9.52 -0.89
C LEU A 246 15.31 -10.16 0.34
N ILE A 247 15.69 -11.40 0.68
CA ILE A 247 15.13 -12.11 1.85
C ILE A 247 15.52 -11.39 3.16
N LYS A 248 16.77 -10.93 3.29
CA LYS A 248 17.20 -10.12 4.43
C LYS A 248 16.51 -8.76 4.47
N ALA A 249 16.16 -8.19 3.32
CA ALA A 249 15.48 -6.90 3.21
C ALA A 249 13.98 -7.01 3.49
N ALA A 250 13.37 -8.18 3.29
CA ALA A 250 11.96 -8.39 3.57
C ALA A 250 11.66 -8.06 5.04
N PRO A 251 10.68 -7.19 5.33
CA PRO A 251 10.31 -6.87 6.68
C PRO A 251 9.75 -8.13 7.34
N SER A 252 10.50 -8.68 8.29
CA SER A 252 10.04 -9.80 9.09
C SER A 252 9.33 -9.29 10.32
N PHE A 253 8.02 -9.49 10.36
CA PHE A 253 7.22 -9.18 11.54
C PHE A 253 7.75 -9.90 12.79
N ALA A 254 8.28 -11.11 12.65
CA ALA A 254 8.81 -11.91 13.76
C ALA A 254 10.11 -11.34 14.36
N THR A 255 10.97 -10.71 13.55
CA THR A 255 12.27 -10.18 14.00
C THR A 255 12.28 -8.68 14.28
N ALA A 256 11.23 -7.95 13.88
CA ALA A 256 11.09 -6.54 14.18
C ALA A 256 10.84 -6.33 15.67
N THR A 257 11.58 -5.43 16.29
CA THR A 257 11.40 -5.03 17.70
C THR A 257 10.99 -3.57 17.77
N SER A 258 9.96 -3.27 18.55
CA SER A 258 9.58 -1.89 18.83
C SER A 258 10.65 -1.20 19.66
N PRO A 259 10.91 0.10 19.42
CA PRO A 259 11.75 0.90 20.30
C PRO A 259 11.19 0.94 21.74
N GLU A 260 12.06 1.14 22.71
CA GLU A 260 11.63 1.34 24.10
C GLU A 260 10.87 2.68 24.25
N PRO A 261 9.89 2.76 25.16
CA PRO A 261 9.12 3.99 25.39
C PRO A 261 10.04 5.17 25.75
N THR A 262 9.75 6.34 25.17
CA THR A 262 10.50 7.57 25.51
C THR A 262 9.94 8.25 26.75
N THR A 263 10.82 8.92 27.51
CA THR A 263 10.49 9.76 28.67
C THR A 263 10.53 11.26 28.35
N GLY A 264 10.58 11.63 27.08
CA GLY A 264 10.64 13.02 26.61
C GLY A 264 9.47 13.89 27.11
N GLU A 265 9.64 15.21 27.09
CA GLU A 265 8.60 16.17 27.46
C GLU A 265 7.43 16.11 26.46
N LEU A 266 6.22 16.48 26.92
CA LEU A 266 5.02 16.56 26.07
C LEU A 266 5.20 17.69 25.04
N LEU A 267 5.27 17.32 23.76
CA LEU A 267 5.51 18.26 22.67
C LEU A 267 4.23 18.66 21.95
N LEU A 268 3.36 17.68 21.67
CA LEU A 268 2.06 17.87 21.01
C LEU A 268 1.00 17.15 21.82
N ASP A 269 -0.09 17.86 22.09
CA ASP A 269 -1.28 17.31 22.74
C ASP A 269 -2.53 17.63 21.92
N VAL A 270 -3.29 16.59 21.62
CA VAL A 270 -4.52 16.66 20.83
C VAL A 270 -5.66 16.12 21.68
N GLU A 271 -6.66 16.95 21.96
CA GLU A 271 -7.83 16.60 22.74
C GLU A 271 -9.08 16.63 21.86
N ASP A 272 -9.86 15.56 21.86
CA ASP A 272 -11.21 15.44 21.26
C ASP A 272 -11.32 15.93 19.80
N ALA A 273 -10.28 15.75 19.01
CA ALA A 273 -10.23 16.20 17.62
C ALA A 273 -11.35 15.56 16.79
N SER A 274 -12.14 16.40 16.15
CA SER A 274 -13.22 15.97 15.26
C SER A 274 -13.17 16.73 13.94
N VAL A 275 -13.23 15.98 12.83
CA VAL A 275 -13.20 16.53 11.47
C VAL A 275 -14.36 16.00 10.65
N SER A 276 -15.06 16.90 9.98
CA SER A 276 -16.16 16.53 9.09
C SER A 276 -16.09 17.26 7.76
N TYR A 277 -16.64 16.63 6.74
CA TYR A 277 -16.78 17.18 5.39
C TYR A 277 -18.26 17.31 5.02
N ARG A 278 -18.60 18.39 4.32
CA ARG A 278 -19.93 18.51 3.67
C ARG A 278 -19.86 17.90 2.29
N GLU A 279 -20.73 16.96 2.01
CA GLU A 279 -20.89 16.41 0.66
C GLU A 279 -21.63 17.43 -0.22
N ARG A 280 -21.05 17.78 -1.38
CA ARG A 280 -21.70 18.69 -2.33
C ARG A 280 -23.00 18.09 -2.83
N GLY A 281 -24.13 18.76 -2.58
CA GLY A 281 -25.46 18.33 -3.02
C GLY A 281 -26.19 17.36 -2.07
N SER A 282 -25.64 17.05 -0.90
CA SER A 282 -26.25 16.27 0.16
C SER A 282 -26.49 17.15 1.41
N THR A 283 -27.55 16.86 2.17
CA THR A 283 -27.76 17.43 3.51
C THR A 283 -26.92 16.72 4.58
N GLY A 284 -26.18 15.67 4.20
CA GLY A 284 -25.37 14.85 5.09
C GLY A 284 -23.98 15.42 5.35
N GLU A 285 -23.50 15.25 6.57
CA GLU A 285 -22.14 15.56 6.99
C GLU A 285 -21.36 14.27 7.20
N LEU A 286 -20.20 14.15 6.53
CA LEU A 286 -19.29 13.01 6.66
C LEU A 286 -18.36 13.27 7.84
N HIS A 287 -18.54 12.57 8.95
CA HIS A 287 -17.64 12.64 10.09
C HIS A 287 -16.46 11.70 9.90
N ALA A 288 -15.37 12.22 9.39
CA ALA A 288 -14.16 11.44 9.07
C ALA A 288 -13.30 11.15 10.31
N VAL A 289 -13.35 12.01 11.34
CA VAL A 289 -12.66 11.86 12.62
C VAL A 289 -13.63 12.25 13.73
N ARG A 290 -13.64 11.50 14.83
CA ARG A 290 -14.59 11.65 15.94
C ARG A 290 -13.89 11.51 17.28
N GLU A 291 -13.74 12.61 18.01
CA GLU A 291 -13.28 12.64 19.40
C GLU A 291 -11.94 11.89 19.59
N LEU A 292 -10.95 12.16 18.71
CA LEU A 292 -9.63 11.54 18.81
C LEU A 292 -8.69 12.38 19.66
N GLY A 293 -7.99 11.70 20.58
CA GLY A 293 -6.89 12.25 21.36
C GLY A 293 -5.54 11.62 20.94
N LEU A 294 -4.46 12.39 21.07
CA LEU A 294 -3.11 11.94 20.84
C LEU A 294 -2.09 12.82 21.58
N GLU A 295 -1.30 12.24 22.43
CA GLU A 295 -0.08 12.86 22.96
C GLU A 295 1.13 12.44 22.15
N LEU A 296 2.06 13.35 21.88
CA LEU A 296 3.37 13.07 21.29
C LEU A 296 4.45 13.73 22.15
N ARG A 297 5.45 12.93 22.54
CA ARG A 297 6.57 13.37 23.35
C ARG A 297 7.80 13.64 22.50
N GLU A 298 8.75 14.41 23.03
CA GLU A 298 10.01 14.68 22.35
C GLU A 298 10.80 13.39 22.11
N GLY A 299 11.30 13.21 20.88
CA GLY A 299 12.00 12.00 20.44
C GLY A 299 11.10 10.77 20.28
N GLU A 300 9.77 10.91 20.37
CA GLU A 300 8.83 9.80 20.22
C GLU A 300 8.40 9.61 18.75
N THR A 301 8.21 8.36 18.35
CA THR A 301 7.45 8.00 17.14
C THR A 301 6.12 7.39 17.55
N VAL A 302 5.02 8.05 17.19
CA VAL A 302 3.67 7.47 17.30
C VAL A 302 3.18 7.08 15.92
N ALA A 303 2.90 5.79 15.73
CA ALA A 303 2.29 5.32 14.49
C ALA A 303 0.77 5.44 14.53
N VAL A 304 0.17 5.78 13.41
CA VAL A 304 -1.30 5.80 13.21
C VAL A 304 -1.64 4.76 12.15
N VAL A 305 -2.36 3.72 12.55
CA VAL A 305 -2.68 2.56 11.71
C VAL A 305 -4.19 2.33 11.60
N GLY A 306 -4.61 1.59 10.58
CA GLY A 306 -6.01 1.24 10.31
C GLY A 306 -6.25 1.07 8.83
N GLU A 307 -7.40 0.53 8.46
CA GLU A 307 -7.80 0.33 7.06
C GLU A 307 -7.93 1.65 6.29
N SER A 308 -7.93 1.58 4.95
CA SER A 308 -8.17 2.74 4.10
C SER A 308 -9.51 3.39 4.42
N GLY A 309 -9.55 4.72 4.47
CA GLY A 309 -10.75 5.47 4.87
C GLY A 309 -11.03 5.48 6.39
N SER A 310 -10.14 4.95 7.25
CA SER A 310 -10.33 5.01 8.72
C SER A 310 -10.10 6.40 9.32
N GLY A 311 -9.69 7.40 8.53
CA GLY A 311 -9.53 8.79 8.99
C GLY A 311 -8.09 9.20 9.34
N LYS A 312 -7.07 8.35 9.15
CA LYS A 312 -5.66 8.61 9.50
C LYS A 312 -5.12 9.94 8.95
N SER A 313 -5.07 10.07 7.63
CA SER A 313 -4.57 11.29 6.96
C SER A 313 -5.44 12.52 7.28
N THR A 314 -6.75 12.33 7.44
CA THR A 314 -7.68 13.40 7.84
C THR A 314 -7.35 13.90 9.25
N PHE A 315 -7.13 13.01 10.21
CA PHE A 315 -6.75 13.35 11.57
C PHE A 315 -5.48 14.20 11.61
N VAL A 316 -4.44 13.73 10.93
CA VAL A 316 -3.15 14.44 10.92
C VAL A 316 -3.23 15.78 10.18
N ARG A 317 -3.96 15.87 9.06
CA ARG A 317 -4.19 17.13 8.36
C ARG A 317 -4.99 18.13 9.21
N GLY A 318 -5.89 17.65 10.08
CA GLY A 318 -6.58 18.45 11.08
C GLY A 318 -5.60 19.02 12.11
N ILE A 319 -4.73 18.19 12.68
CA ILE A 319 -3.67 18.60 13.61
C ILE A 319 -2.77 19.67 12.99
N LEU A 320 -2.38 19.47 11.72
CA LEU A 320 -1.55 20.43 10.99
C LEU A 320 -2.31 21.71 10.59
N GLY A 321 -3.63 21.79 10.79
CA GLY A 321 -4.45 22.95 10.39
C GLY A 321 -4.61 23.10 8.87
N LEU A 322 -4.31 22.04 8.10
CA LEU A 322 -4.50 21.99 6.64
C LEU A 322 -5.99 21.83 6.27
N ILE A 323 -6.76 21.26 7.17
CA ILE A 323 -8.22 21.15 7.08
C ILE A 323 -8.82 21.63 8.41
N PRO A 324 -9.99 22.28 8.40
CA PRO A 324 -10.60 22.77 9.62
C PRO A 324 -11.09 21.60 10.49
N MET A 325 -10.76 21.65 11.78
CA MET A 325 -11.38 20.81 12.80
C MET A 325 -12.74 21.43 13.18
N ARG A 326 -13.72 20.57 13.41
CA ARG A 326 -15.05 20.99 13.91
C ARG A 326 -15.05 21.21 15.41
N ALA A 327 -14.31 20.39 16.12
CA ALA A 327 -14.14 20.42 17.57
C ALA A 327 -12.78 19.84 17.95
N GLY A 328 -12.38 20.07 19.18
CA GLY A 328 -11.14 19.61 19.76
C GLY A 328 -10.11 20.72 19.87
N ARG A 329 -9.01 20.41 20.55
CA ARG A 329 -7.90 21.31 20.82
C ARG A 329 -6.59 20.68 20.40
N VAL A 330 -5.69 21.48 19.87
CA VAL A 330 -4.30 21.07 19.57
C VAL A 330 -3.35 22.04 20.25
N THR A 331 -2.55 21.52 21.17
CA THR A 331 -1.51 22.27 21.86
C THR A 331 -0.14 21.79 21.39
N PHE A 332 0.74 22.70 20.95
CA PHE A 332 2.10 22.40 20.52
C PHE A 332 3.09 23.28 21.28
N CYS A 333 4.07 22.67 21.96
CA CYS A 333 5.01 23.36 22.83
C CYS A 333 4.30 24.34 23.81
N GLY A 334 3.18 23.92 24.41
CA GLY A 334 2.37 24.71 25.34
C GLY A 334 1.52 25.82 24.72
N SER A 335 1.52 25.97 23.39
CA SER A 335 0.73 26.97 22.68
C SER A 335 -0.44 26.32 21.93
N ASP A 336 -1.62 26.94 21.99
CA ASP A 336 -2.79 26.51 21.23
C ASP A 336 -2.60 26.78 19.74
N ILE A 337 -2.68 25.73 18.92
CA ILE A 337 -2.57 25.77 17.46
C ILE A 337 -3.80 25.20 16.76
N SER A 338 -4.95 25.18 17.40
CA SER A 338 -6.20 24.59 16.86
C SER A 338 -6.71 25.26 15.59
N GLY A 339 -6.30 26.51 15.31
CA GLY A 339 -6.68 27.26 14.13
C GLY A 339 -6.05 26.78 12.83
N PRO A 340 -6.48 27.34 11.69
CA PRO A 340 -5.95 27.00 10.37
C PRO A 340 -4.44 27.38 10.26
N VAL A 341 -3.72 26.66 9.41
CA VAL A 341 -2.25 26.78 9.28
C VAL A 341 -1.77 28.18 8.91
N GLN A 342 -2.57 28.96 8.14
CA GLN A 342 -2.20 30.33 7.77
C GLN A 342 -2.16 31.29 8.96
N ASP A 343 -2.91 31.02 10.02
CA ASP A 343 -2.97 31.87 11.21
C ASP A 343 -1.88 31.52 12.24
N ARG A 344 -1.14 30.44 12.02
CA ARG A 344 -0.07 29.98 12.89
C ARG A 344 1.21 30.78 12.66
N ALA A 345 1.94 31.04 13.72
CA ALA A 345 3.25 31.68 13.63
C ALA A 345 4.21 30.91 12.69
N THR A 346 5.04 31.63 11.95
CA THR A 346 5.98 31.05 10.99
C THR A 346 6.93 30.04 11.65
N ALA A 347 7.37 30.30 12.89
CA ALA A 347 8.20 29.37 13.65
C ALA A 347 7.48 28.02 13.92
N MET A 348 6.20 28.04 14.25
CA MET A 348 5.42 26.82 14.46
C MET A 348 5.25 26.02 13.18
N ARG A 349 5.05 26.71 12.04
CA ARG A 349 4.99 26.05 10.72
C ARG A 349 6.32 25.42 10.32
N ARG A 350 7.44 26.02 10.72
CA ARG A 350 8.79 25.45 10.55
C ARG A 350 8.95 24.17 11.37
N ASP A 351 8.52 24.19 12.62
CA ASP A 351 8.73 23.11 13.58
C ASP A 351 7.80 21.91 13.35
N LEU A 352 6.72 22.06 12.54
CA LEU A 352 5.78 21.01 12.16
C LEU A 352 5.82 20.79 10.64
N GLN A 353 6.44 19.73 10.18
CA GLN A 353 6.60 19.43 8.74
C GLN A 353 5.86 18.15 8.34
N LEU A 354 5.45 18.08 7.07
CA LEU A 354 4.69 16.97 6.49
C LEU A 354 5.40 16.41 5.25
N VAL A 355 5.56 15.11 5.21
CA VAL A 355 5.90 14.34 4.01
C VAL A 355 4.61 13.68 3.51
N PHE A 356 4.18 14.03 2.31
CA PHE A 356 2.94 13.55 1.70
C PHE A 356 3.06 12.11 1.17
N GLN A 357 1.91 11.44 1.03
CA GLN A 357 1.77 10.08 0.53
C GLN A 357 2.29 9.90 -0.91
N ASP A 358 2.03 10.86 -1.79
CA ASP A 358 2.50 10.85 -3.18
C ASP A 358 3.71 11.79 -3.34
N PRO A 359 4.93 11.26 -3.43
CA PRO A 359 6.13 12.08 -3.58
C PRO A 359 6.13 12.85 -4.90
N ALA A 360 5.71 12.23 -6.00
CA ALA A 360 5.71 12.86 -7.31
C ALA A 360 4.70 14.00 -7.39
N GLY A 361 3.49 13.79 -6.86
CA GLY A 361 2.45 14.84 -6.79
C GLY A 361 2.75 15.94 -5.78
N SER A 362 3.65 15.70 -4.80
CA SER A 362 4.05 16.71 -3.80
C SER A 362 5.21 17.61 -4.24
N LEU A 363 5.94 17.23 -5.27
CA LEU A 363 7.05 17.99 -5.83
C LEU A 363 6.55 18.77 -7.06
N ASN A 364 6.86 20.07 -7.14
CA ASN A 364 6.49 20.85 -8.32
C ASN A 364 7.26 20.35 -9.56
N PRO A 365 6.58 19.81 -10.59
CA PRO A 365 7.25 19.20 -11.75
C PRO A 365 8.04 20.19 -12.61
N GLN A 366 7.80 21.50 -12.46
CA GLN A 366 8.49 22.56 -13.18
C GLN A 366 9.71 23.11 -12.44
N MET A 367 9.95 22.66 -11.19
CA MET A 367 11.09 23.09 -10.38
C MET A 367 12.18 22.02 -10.37
N ARG A 368 13.44 22.47 -10.32
CA ARG A 368 14.57 21.58 -10.11
C ARG A 368 14.67 21.15 -8.65
N VAL A 369 15.30 20.01 -8.39
CA VAL A 369 15.54 19.49 -7.03
C VAL A 369 16.12 20.55 -6.10
N GLU A 370 17.14 21.30 -6.55
CA GLU A 370 17.74 22.40 -5.79
C GLU A 370 16.69 23.41 -5.30
N SER A 371 15.80 23.85 -6.20
CA SER A 371 14.76 24.83 -5.87
C SER A 371 13.69 24.25 -4.95
N ILE A 372 13.32 22.98 -5.14
CA ILE A 372 12.34 22.27 -4.31
C ILE A 372 12.86 22.13 -2.87
N VAL A 373 14.10 21.70 -2.70
CA VAL A 373 14.71 21.53 -1.37
C VAL A 373 14.95 22.88 -0.69
N ALA A 374 15.25 23.95 -1.47
CA ALA A 374 15.46 25.31 -0.96
C ALA A 374 14.16 26.02 -0.55
N GLU A 375 13.00 25.59 -1.02
CA GLU A 375 11.72 26.29 -0.82
C GLU A 375 11.44 26.63 0.66
N PRO A 376 11.56 25.69 1.63
CA PRO A 376 11.37 25.99 3.04
C PRO A 376 12.35 27.05 3.60
N LEU A 377 13.60 27.06 3.14
CA LEU A 377 14.58 28.08 3.55
C LEU A 377 14.19 29.48 3.06
N THR A 378 13.59 29.58 1.88
CA THR A 378 13.12 30.86 1.35
C THR A 378 12.02 31.46 2.22
N VAL A 379 11.18 30.63 2.81
CA VAL A 379 10.08 31.06 3.69
C VAL A 379 10.55 31.32 5.13
N HIS A 380 11.37 30.42 5.67
CA HIS A 380 11.71 30.44 7.09
C HIS A 380 13.03 31.14 7.41
N GLU A 381 13.96 31.21 6.45
CA GLU A 381 15.27 31.85 6.59
C GLU A 381 15.57 32.78 5.39
N PRO A 382 14.73 33.79 5.11
CA PRO A 382 14.83 34.60 3.88
C PRO A 382 16.14 35.42 3.78
N LYS A 383 16.82 35.63 4.90
CA LYS A 383 18.09 36.37 4.97
C LYS A 383 19.32 35.52 4.71
N LEU A 384 19.15 34.19 4.51
CA LEU A 384 20.26 33.28 4.26
C LEU A 384 20.90 33.62 2.91
N ASP A 385 22.21 33.84 2.87
CA ASP A 385 22.94 34.10 1.63
C ASP A 385 22.96 32.87 0.70
N ALA A 386 23.33 33.09 -0.56
CA ALA A 386 23.26 32.06 -1.60
C ALA A 386 24.21 30.87 -1.33
N ASP A 387 25.41 31.13 -0.82
CA ASP A 387 26.41 30.10 -0.58
C ASP A 387 26.02 29.24 0.61
N ALA A 388 25.58 29.86 1.72
CA ALA A 388 25.08 29.16 2.88
C ALA A 388 23.82 28.35 2.56
N ARG A 389 22.91 28.89 1.73
CA ARG A 389 21.72 28.17 1.25
C ARG A 389 22.12 26.93 0.44
N ARG A 390 23.07 27.07 -0.48
CA ARG A 390 23.57 25.94 -1.28
C ARG A 390 24.22 24.88 -0.40
N ALA A 391 25.02 25.26 0.58
CA ALA A 391 25.63 24.32 1.53
C ALA A 391 24.56 23.52 2.30
N ARG A 392 23.51 24.19 2.79
CA ARG A 392 22.39 23.55 3.49
C ARG A 392 21.61 22.58 2.58
N ILE A 393 21.44 22.90 1.29
CA ILE A 393 20.77 22.01 0.32
C ILE A 393 21.60 20.74 0.09
N VAL A 394 22.92 20.90 -0.13
CA VAL A 394 23.83 19.76 -0.32
C VAL A 394 23.85 18.88 0.93
N GLU A 395 23.94 19.48 2.12
CA GLU A 395 23.87 18.77 3.39
C GLU A 395 22.55 18.01 3.54
N ALA A 396 21.38 18.64 3.23
CA ALA A 396 20.08 17.99 3.31
C ALA A 396 19.95 16.81 2.34
N LEU A 397 20.52 16.89 1.13
CA LEU A 397 20.56 15.76 0.19
C LEU A 397 21.48 14.64 0.71
N ALA A 398 22.65 14.99 1.27
CA ALA A 398 23.56 14.02 1.86
C ALA A 398 22.92 13.26 3.04
N ARG A 399 22.16 13.96 3.90
CA ARG A 399 21.38 13.35 5.01
C ARG A 399 20.44 12.25 4.52
N VAL A 400 19.84 12.41 3.32
CA VAL A 400 18.95 11.40 2.72
C VAL A 400 19.67 10.47 1.73
N SER A 401 21.00 10.44 1.74
CA SER A 401 21.84 9.61 0.86
C SER A 401 21.56 9.86 -0.63
N LEU A 402 21.41 11.12 -1.00
CA LEU A 402 21.33 11.58 -2.38
C LEU A 402 22.58 12.40 -2.75
N ASP A 403 23.04 12.18 -3.97
CA ASP A 403 24.19 12.86 -4.53
C ASP A 403 23.79 14.26 -5.09
N ASP A 404 24.72 15.20 -5.03
CA ASP A 404 24.51 16.58 -5.50
C ASP A 404 24.34 16.70 -7.02
N SER A 405 24.71 15.67 -7.78
CA SER A 405 24.43 15.58 -9.22
C SER A 405 22.94 15.66 -9.56
N LEU A 406 22.07 15.33 -8.57
CA LEU A 406 20.61 15.41 -8.73
C LEU A 406 20.06 16.84 -8.65
N LEU A 407 20.83 17.82 -8.15
CA LEU A 407 20.38 19.20 -7.94
C LEU A 407 19.72 19.84 -9.16
N ARG A 408 20.22 19.54 -10.35
CA ARG A 408 19.75 20.12 -11.63
C ARG A 408 18.61 19.34 -12.27
N ARG A 409 18.26 18.15 -11.76
CA ARG A 409 17.18 17.31 -12.29
C ARG A 409 15.81 17.84 -11.92
N PHE A 410 14.83 17.46 -12.72
CA PHE A 410 13.41 17.68 -12.45
C PHE A 410 12.79 16.44 -11.83
N PRO A 411 11.63 16.53 -11.12
CA PRO A 411 10.96 15.39 -10.50
C PRO A 411 10.71 14.21 -11.43
N HIS A 412 10.35 14.45 -12.68
CA HIS A 412 10.09 13.41 -13.69
C HIS A 412 11.37 12.65 -14.16
N GLU A 413 12.56 13.13 -13.81
CA GLU A 413 13.84 12.48 -14.09
C GLU A 413 14.35 11.64 -12.89
N LEU A 414 13.57 11.59 -11.79
CA LEU A 414 13.91 10.86 -10.58
C LEU A 414 13.16 9.53 -10.53
N SER A 415 13.79 8.51 -9.91
CA SER A 415 13.06 7.32 -9.50
C SER A 415 12.10 7.66 -8.35
N GLY A 416 11.06 6.83 -8.13
CA GLY A 416 10.12 7.03 -7.02
C GLY A 416 10.81 7.15 -5.66
N GLY A 417 11.81 6.30 -5.39
CA GLY A 417 12.62 6.37 -4.17
C GLY A 417 13.48 7.63 -4.07
N GLN A 418 14.02 8.14 -5.18
CA GLN A 418 14.74 9.42 -5.19
C GLN A 418 13.80 10.59 -4.93
N ALA A 419 12.63 10.62 -5.57
CA ALA A 419 11.61 11.64 -5.35
C ALA A 419 11.16 11.69 -3.88
N GLN A 420 10.95 10.51 -3.27
CA GLN A 420 10.61 10.40 -1.86
C GLN A 420 11.70 10.97 -0.94
N ARG A 421 12.97 10.63 -1.20
CA ARG A 421 14.09 11.18 -0.43
C ARG A 421 14.23 12.69 -0.60
N VAL A 422 13.96 13.23 -1.79
CA VAL A 422 13.91 14.69 -2.01
C VAL A 422 12.78 15.32 -1.19
N ALA A 423 11.59 14.71 -1.12
CA ALA A 423 10.49 15.20 -0.29
C ALA A 423 10.85 15.19 1.22
N ILE A 424 11.55 14.15 1.69
CA ILE A 424 12.05 14.06 3.06
C ILE A 424 13.14 15.13 3.30
N ALA A 425 14.09 15.30 2.39
CA ALA A 425 15.14 16.34 2.50
C ALA A 425 14.53 17.74 2.60
N ARG A 426 13.50 18.03 1.78
CA ARG A 426 12.73 19.29 1.83
C ARG A 426 12.11 19.52 3.22
N ALA A 427 11.55 18.49 3.83
CA ALA A 427 10.94 18.60 5.14
C ALA A 427 11.99 18.78 6.26
N LEU A 428 13.13 18.08 6.16
CA LEU A 428 14.18 18.08 7.19
C LEU A 428 15.13 19.28 7.14
N ILE A 429 15.20 20.02 6.01
CA ILE A 429 16.17 21.11 5.83
C ILE A 429 16.02 22.25 6.84
N VAL A 430 14.81 22.43 7.38
CA VAL A 430 14.50 23.44 8.42
C VAL A 430 14.67 22.93 9.85
N ASN A 431 15.14 21.68 10.03
CA ASN A 431 15.30 21.01 11.32
C ASN A 431 14.00 21.09 12.17
N PRO A 432 12.92 20.45 11.73
CA PRO A 432 11.64 20.48 12.43
C PRO A 432 11.71 19.72 13.76
N LYS A 433 10.83 20.06 14.71
CA LYS A 433 10.64 19.28 15.95
C LYS A 433 9.74 18.07 15.73
N VAL A 434 8.75 18.19 14.85
CA VAL A 434 7.81 17.12 14.48
C VAL A 434 7.81 16.92 12.98
N LEU A 435 8.01 15.69 12.55
CA LEU A 435 7.85 15.25 11.18
C LEU A 435 6.63 14.32 11.09
N VAL A 436 5.69 14.68 10.25
CA VAL A 436 4.57 13.83 9.91
C VAL A 436 4.89 13.08 8.63
N CYS A 437 4.82 11.77 8.64
CA CYS A 437 5.02 10.90 7.49
C CYS A 437 3.67 10.26 7.10
N ASP A 438 2.98 10.82 6.09
CA ASP A 438 1.71 10.28 5.59
C ASP A 438 2.02 9.23 4.50
N GLU A 439 2.05 7.93 4.89
CA GLU A 439 2.38 6.78 4.02
C GLU A 439 3.70 6.95 3.21
N ALA A 440 4.66 7.64 3.80
CA ALA A 440 5.90 8.06 3.14
C ALA A 440 6.81 6.92 2.63
N VAL A 441 6.52 5.66 2.95
CA VAL A 441 7.34 4.50 2.54
C VAL A 441 6.53 3.40 1.83
N ALA A 442 5.24 3.63 1.58
CA ALA A 442 4.31 2.59 1.10
C ALA A 442 4.65 2.08 -0.32
N ALA A 443 5.03 2.98 -1.22
CA ALA A 443 5.31 2.66 -2.61
C ALA A 443 6.79 2.35 -2.92
N LEU A 444 7.59 2.06 -1.88
CA LEU A 444 9.03 1.85 -2.01
C LEU A 444 9.41 0.37 -1.92
N ASP A 445 10.43 0.00 -2.68
CA ASP A 445 11.08 -1.31 -2.56
C ASP A 445 11.61 -1.55 -1.15
N ALA A 446 11.73 -2.81 -0.75
CA ALA A 446 12.18 -3.20 0.58
C ALA A 446 13.55 -2.63 0.95
N SER A 447 14.49 -2.56 -0.01
CA SER A 447 15.84 -1.99 0.18
C SER A 447 15.81 -0.50 0.45
N VAL A 448 15.08 0.28 -0.36
CA VAL A 448 14.91 1.73 -0.22
C VAL A 448 14.14 2.07 1.05
N ARG A 449 13.07 1.32 1.35
CA ARG A 449 12.27 1.45 2.58
C ARG A 449 13.14 1.32 3.83
N ARG A 450 13.98 0.28 3.89
CA ARG A 450 14.93 0.07 5.01
C ARG A 450 15.88 1.25 5.18
N GLN A 451 16.42 1.78 4.08
CA GLN A 451 17.33 2.93 4.11
C GLN A 451 16.63 4.18 4.68
N ILE A 452 15.40 4.45 4.27
CA ILE A 452 14.62 5.61 4.77
C ILE A 452 14.28 5.45 6.25
N LEU A 453 13.87 4.25 6.69
CA LEU A 453 13.60 4.00 8.10
C LEU A 453 14.86 4.15 8.96
N GLY A 454 16.00 3.66 8.48
CA GLY A 454 17.30 3.85 9.14
C GLY A 454 17.69 5.33 9.22
N LEU A 455 17.43 6.11 8.18
CA LEU A 455 17.63 7.55 8.15
C LEU A 455 16.75 8.26 9.20
N LEU A 456 15.44 7.99 9.23
CA LEU A 456 14.52 8.61 10.18
C LEU A 456 14.93 8.31 11.64
N ARG A 457 15.38 7.09 11.94
CA ARG A 457 15.92 6.73 13.26
C ARG A 457 17.17 7.53 13.59
N LYS A 458 18.12 7.61 12.66
CA LYS A 458 19.35 8.39 12.85
C LYS A 458 19.04 9.85 13.11
N GLU A 459 18.11 10.44 12.35
CA GLU A 459 17.65 11.81 12.57
C GLU A 459 17.03 11.98 13.96
N GLN A 460 16.20 11.05 14.39
CA GLN A 460 15.58 11.05 15.70
C GLN A 460 16.63 10.99 16.84
N GLU A 461 17.60 10.09 16.72
CA GLU A 461 18.71 9.95 17.69
C GLU A 461 19.60 11.17 17.76
N GLN A 462 19.87 11.84 16.63
CA GLN A 462 20.78 12.97 16.54
C GLN A 462 20.14 14.31 16.89
N THR A 463 18.86 14.50 16.59
CA THR A 463 18.19 15.81 16.69
C THR A 463 17.04 15.85 17.70
N GLY A 464 16.65 14.69 18.27
CA GLY A 464 15.44 14.61 19.10
C GLY A 464 14.13 14.71 18.29
N LEU A 465 14.18 14.48 16.98
CA LEU A 465 13.02 14.56 16.08
C LEU A 465 11.89 13.64 16.57
N SER A 466 10.69 14.19 16.70
CA SER A 466 9.48 13.41 16.99
C SER A 466 8.72 13.12 15.70
N ILE A 467 8.10 11.94 15.60
CA ILE A 467 7.50 11.49 14.34
C ILE A 467 6.06 11.03 14.57
N ILE A 468 5.12 11.52 13.75
CA ILE A 468 3.81 10.89 13.55
C ILE A 468 3.90 10.10 12.25
N PHE A 469 3.80 8.78 12.34
CA PHE A 469 4.04 7.88 11.23
C PHE A 469 2.76 7.14 10.81
N ILE A 470 2.17 7.53 9.67
CA ILE A 470 1.00 6.84 9.11
C ILE A 470 1.48 5.74 8.18
N SER A 471 1.04 4.51 8.41
CA SER A 471 1.31 3.38 7.54
C SER A 471 0.24 2.30 7.65
N HIS A 472 0.06 1.55 6.59
CA HIS A 472 -0.70 0.30 6.57
C HIS A 472 0.21 -0.93 6.70
N ASP A 473 1.54 -0.78 6.60
CA ASP A 473 2.52 -1.85 6.77
C ASP A 473 2.89 -2.00 8.26
N LEU A 474 2.26 -2.99 8.92
CA LEU A 474 2.44 -3.22 10.35
C LEU A 474 3.84 -3.75 10.72
N ALA A 475 4.57 -4.37 9.80
CA ALA A 475 5.95 -4.78 10.05
C ALA A 475 6.88 -3.56 10.13
N VAL A 476 6.65 -2.57 9.26
CA VAL A 476 7.33 -1.26 9.33
C VAL A 476 6.97 -0.55 10.63
N VAL A 477 5.68 -0.46 10.95
CA VAL A 477 5.19 0.17 12.19
C VAL A 477 5.86 -0.46 13.41
N ARG A 478 5.89 -1.79 13.51
CA ARG A 478 6.56 -2.49 14.62
C ARG A 478 8.02 -2.10 14.77
N SER A 479 8.70 -1.83 13.65
CA SER A 479 10.13 -1.54 13.66
C SER A 479 10.48 -0.11 14.11
N ILE A 480 9.58 0.88 13.96
CA ILE A 480 9.92 2.31 14.18
C ILE A 480 9.13 2.95 15.32
N SER A 481 7.96 2.42 15.69
CA SER A 481 7.05 3.11 16.59
C SER A 481 7.25 2.73 18.06
N HIS A 482 7.27 3.76 18.93
CA HIS A 482 7.22 3.63 20.38
C HIS A 482 5.79 3.33 20.84
N ARG A 483 4.80 4.04 20.28
CA ARG A 483 3.37 3.82 20.52
C ARG A 483 2.61 3.72 19.20
N VAL A 484 1.46 3.02 19.23
CA VAL A 484 0.62 2.81 18.05
C VAL A 484 -0.83 3.16 18.37
N LEU A 485 -1.40 4.07 17.57
CA LEU A 485 -2.81 4.44 17.57
C LEU A 485 -3.53 3.67 16.45
N VAL A 486 -4.46 2.81 16.81
CA VAL A 486 -5.30 2.06 15.87
C VAL A 486 -6.64 2.75 15.68
N LEU A 487 -6.97 3.08 14.42
CA LEU A 487 -8.21 3.77 14.04
C LEU A 487 -9.14 2.87 13.22
N TYR A 488 -10.43 2.97 13.51
CA TYR A 488 -11.48 2.35 12.71
C TYR A 488 -12.68 3.30 12.56
N LEU A 489 -13.06 3.61 11.31
CA LEU A 489 -14.17 4.53 10.97
C LEU A 489 -14.14 5.86 11.75
N GLY A 490 -12.95 6.47 11.83
CA GLY A 490 -12.73 7.77 12.46
C GLY A 490 -12.69 7.77 13.99
N ARG A 491 -12.64 6.60 14.63
CA ARG A 491 -12.59 6.47 16.10
C ARG A 491 -11.35 5.71 16.55
N LEU A 492 -10.91 6.00 17.77
CA LEU A 492 -9.92 5.21 18.48
C LEU A 492 -10.47 3.82 18.76
N VAL A 493 -9.67 2.83 18.44
CA VAL A 493 -9.90 1.41 18.74
C VAL A 493 -8.98 0.95 19.84
N GLU A 494 -7.68 1.23 19.69
CA GLU A 494 -6.65 0.85 20.64
C GLU A 494 -5.47 1.81 20.53
N LEU A 495 -4.90 2.23 21.68
CA LEU A 495 -3.66 3.00 21.77
C LEU A 495 -2.78 2.32 22.82
N ALA A 496 -1.63 1.84 22.41
CA ALA A 496 -0.72 1.10 23.27
C ALA A 496 0.75 1.36 22.92
N ASP A 497 1.64 1.01 23.83
CA ASP A 497 3.06 0.87 23.52
C ASP A 497 3.25 -0.16 22.41
N GLY A 498 4.20 0.08 21.51
CA GLY A 498 4.41 -0.77 20.35
C GLY A 498 4.56 -2.24 20.74
N LYS A 499 5.42 -2.54 21.73
CA LYS A 499 5.62 -3.91 22.20
C LYS A 499 4.32 -4.54 22.69
N ALA A 500 3.56 -3.84 23.53
CA ALA A 500 2.30 -4.35 24.09
C ALA A 500 1.26 -4.63 23.00
N LEU A 501 1.11 -3.73 22.03
CA LEU A 501 0.15 -3.89 20.94
C LEU A 501 0.46 -5.10 20.05
N PHE A 502 1.73 -5.33 19.73
CA PHE A 502 2.12 -6.43 18.84
C PHE A 502 2.18 -7.79 19.54
N GLU A 503 2.48 -7.84 20.84
CA GLU A 503 2.54 -9.09 21.61
C GLU A 503 1.18 -9.48 22.20
N ARG A 504 0.37 -8.48 22.59
CA ARG A 504 -0.88 -8.71 23.31
C ARG A 504 -1.98 -7.70 22.93
N PRO A 505 -2.44 -7.70 21.66
CA PRO A 505 -3.50 -6.82 21.22
C PRO A 505 -4.81 -7.11 21.96
N LEU A 506 -5.48 -6.08 22.46
CA LEU A 506 -6.70 -6.21 23.25
C LEU A 506 -7.97 -6.13 22.40
N HIS A 507 -7.97 -5.29 21.35
CA HIS A 507 -9.15 -5.13 20.51
C HIS A 507 -9.20 -6.21 19.41
N PRO A 508 -10.36 -6.84 19.15
CA PRO A 508 -10.49 -7.86 18.08
C PRO A 508 -10.11 -7.37 16.68
N TYR A 509 -10.29 -6.09 16.39
CA TYR A 509 -9.85 -5.49 15.12
C TYR A 509 -8.32 -5.43 15.02
N THR A 510 -7.64 -5.00 16.09
CA THR A 510 -6.17 -4.98 16.13
C THR A 510 -5.59 -6.37 15.88
N ARG A 511 -6.16 -7.40 16.51
CA ARG A 511 -5.77 -8.80 16.27
C ARG A 511 -5.96 -9.19 14.81
N ALA A 512 -7.13 -8.87 14.26
CA ALA A 512 -7.45 -9.19 12.88
C ALA A 512 -6.50 -8.49 11.89
N LEU A 513 -6.08 -7.26 12.18
CA LEU A 513 -5.05 -6.57 11.41
C LEU A 513 -3.69 -7.28 11.49
N LEU A 514 -3.29 -7.74 12.69
CA LEU A 514 -2.03 -8.44 12.90
C LEU A 514 -2.03 -9.85 12.27
N ASP A 515 -3.14 -10.57 12.41
CA ASP A 515 -3.33 -11.91 11.81
C ASP A 515 -3.32 -11.87 10.27
N ALA A 516 -3.67 -10.72 9.68
CA ALA A 516 -3.69 -10.52 8.23
C ALA A 516 -2.29 -10.19 7.64
N VAL A 517 -1.28 -9.91 8.48
CA VAL A 517 0.08 -9.60 8.01
C VAL A 517 0.73 -10.85 7.42
N PRO A 518 1.13 -10.83 6.14
CA PRO A 518 1.88 -11.94 5.57
C PRO A 518 3.29 -12.02 6.19
N VAL A 519 3.76 -13.24 6.40
CA VAL A 519 5.10 -13.50 6.96
C VAL A 519 5.97 -14.11 5.86
N PRO A 520 7.22 -13.64 5.67
CA PRO A 520 8.12 -14.19 4.66
C PRO A 520 8.76 -15.52 5.11
N ASP A 521 7.89 -16.47 5.50
CA ASP A 521 8.26 -17.82 5.93
C ASP A 521 7.30 -18.84 5.29
N PRO A 522 7.76 -19.64 4.32
CA PRO A 522 6.93 -20.65 3.67
C PRO A 522 6.41 -21.77 4.59
N LEU A 523 6.99 -21.94 5.78
CA LEU A 523 6.55 -22.92 6.77
C LEU A 523 5.46 -22.38 7.69
N SER A 524 5.43 -21.05 7.87
CA SER A 524 4.46 -20.33 8.70
C SER A 524 4.08 -19.00 8.03
N PRO A 525 3.42 -19.03 6.87
CA PRO A 525 3.27 -17.85 6.01
C PRO A 525 2.37 -16.75 6.57
N GLY A 526 1.71 -16.92 7.70
CA GLY A 526 0.80 -15.90 8.25
C GLY A 526 -0.35 -15.56 7.28
N GLY A 527 -1.09 -14.50 7.57
CA GLY A 527 -2.03 -13.89 6.62
C GLY A 527 -3.29 -14.70 6.28
N ARG A 528 -3.56 -15.80 6.98
CA ARG A 528 -4.66 -16.75 6.66
C ARG A 528 -6.02 -16.41 7.28
N LEU A 529 -6.07 -15.49 8.24
CA LEU A 529 -7.31 -15.10 8.91
C LEU A 529 -7.78 -13.76 8.36
N SER A 530 -8.55 -13.80 7.28
CA SER A 530 -9.20 -12.58 6.79
C SER A 530 -10.39 -12.19 7.67
N VAL A 531 -10.51 -10.90 7.93
CA VAL A 531 -11.72 -10.34 8.57
C VAL A 531 -12.90 -10.53 7.61
N LYS A 532 -13.97 -11.17 8.05
CA LYS A 532 -15.16 -11.37 7.23
C LYS A 532 -15.88 -10.05 6.94
N GLY A 533 -16.36 -9.89 5.73
CA GLY A 533 -17.16 -8.75 5.31
C GLY A 533 -16.34 -7.51 4.92
N GLU A 534 -17.01 -6.57 4.30
CA GLU A 534 -16.43 -5.29 3.87
C GLU A 534 -16.42 -4.26 5.00
N VAL A 535 -15.56 -3.24 4.86
CA VAL A 535 -15.57 -2.07 5.74
C VAL A 535 -16.89 -1.32 5.56
N PRO A 536 -17.67 -1.11 6.62
CA PRO A 536 -18.91 -0.34 6.52
C PRO A 536 -18.64 1.08 6.02
N SER A 537 -19.63 1.66 5.34
CA SER A 537 -19.52 3.03 4.87
C SER A 537 -19.39 4.01 6.02
N ILE A 538 -18.40 4.89 5.95
CA ILE A 538 -18.24 5.99 6.92
C ILE A 538 -19.39 7.00 6.88
N LEU A 539 -20.15 7.05 5.76
CA LEU A 539 -21.36 7.87 5.61
C LEU A 539 -22.53 7.33 6.45
N LYS A 540 -22.58 6.00 6.64
CA LYS A 540 -23.62 5.31 7.43
C LYS A 540 -22.95 4.29 8.34
N PRO A 541 -22.22 4.74 9.36
CA PRO A 541 -21.55 3.83 10.27
C PRO A 541 -22.57 2.98 11.04
N PRO A 542 -22.24 1.73 11.35
CA PRO A 542 -23.06 0.88 12.19
C PRO A 542 -23.36 1.54 13.55
N ALA A 543 -24.53 1.30 14.12
CA ALA A 543 -24.87 1.70 15.49
C ALA A 543 -23.99 0.93 16.50
N GLY A 544 -23.77 1.49 17.68
CA GLY A 544 -22.94 0.87 18.72
C GLY A 544 -21.46 0.79 18.33
N CYS A 545 -20.82 -0.34 18.61
CA CYS A 545 -19.44 -0.59 18.21
C CYS A 545 -19.32 -0.67 16.70
N ALA A 546 -18.56 0.22 16.07
CA ALA A 546 -18.43 0.30 14.62
C ALA A 546 -17.91 -1.01 13.98
N PHE A 547 -17.13 -1.80 14.72
CA PHE A 547 -16.57 -3.07 14.26
C PHE A 547 -17.50 -4.28 14.46
N HIS A 548 -18.68 -4.13 15.11
CA HIS A 548 -19.53 -5.27 15.47
C HIS A 548 -19.96 -6.14 14.28
N THR A 549 -20.14 -5.54 13.09
CA THR A 549 -20.55 -6.26 11.87
C THR A 549 -19.50 -7.25 11.34
N ARG A 550 -18.24 -7.08 11.77
CA ARG A 550 -17.08 -7.88 11.34
C ARG A 550 -16.42 -8.62 12.52
N CYS A 551 -16.88 -8.36 13.74
CA CYS A 551 -16.30 -8.89 14.96
C CYS A 551 -16.86 -10.28 15.28
N ARG A 552 -15.98 -11.28 15.43
CA ARG A 552 -16.38 -12.65 15.84
C ARG A 552 -16.91 -12.75 17.27
N TYR A 553 -16.65 -11.74 18.11
CA TYR A 553 -17.08 -11.69 19.50
C TYR A 553 -18.28 -10.76 19.72
N ALA A 554 -18.89 -10.22 18.65
CA ALA A 554 -19.99 -9.29 18.76
C ALA A 554 -21.22 -9.90 19.41
N ASP A 555 -21.78 -9.20 20.38
CA ASP A 555 -23.05 -9.53 21.06
C ASP A 555 -24.11 -8.44 20.87
N THR A 556 -25.22 -8.54 21.59
CA THR A 556 -26.32 -7.58 21.53
C THR A 556 -25.92 -6.19 22.04
N ARG A 557 -25.02 -6.10 23.04
CA ARG A 557 -24.50 -4.84 23.57
C ARG A 557 -23.67 -4.11 22.50
N CYS A 558 -22.82 -4.85 21.79
CA CYS A 558 -21.99 -4.30 20.72
C CYS A 558 -22.80 -3.65 19.59
N LYS A 559 -24.05 -4.09 19.35
CA LYS A 559 -24.91 -3.56 18.29
C LYS A 559 -25.57 -2.23 18.65
N VAL A 560 -25.72 -1.93 19.93
CA VAL A 560 -26.50 -0.77 20.41
C VAL A 560 -25.69 0.24 21.19
N GLU A 561 -24.62 -0.17 21.87
CA GLU A 561 -23.82 0.67 22.75
C GLU A 561 -22.43 0.91 22.16
N LEU A 562 -22.02 2.18 22.09
CA LEU A 562 -20.68 2.58 21.70
C LEU A 562 -19.71 2.30 22.88
N PRO A 563 -18.64 1.48 22.70
CA PRO A 563 -17.69 1.26 23.76
C PRO A 563 -16.88 2.52 24.06
N ALA A 564 -16.89 2.98 25.31
CA ALA A 564 -16.03 4.06 25.76
C ALA A 564 -14.58 3.57 25.86
N PRO A 565 -13.58 4.40 25.51
CA PRO A 565 -12.18 4.10 25.76
C PRO A 565 -11.92 3.87 27.26
N ARG A 566 -11.16 2.82 27.59
CA ARG A 566 -10.76 2.51 28.96
C ARG A 566 -9.34 1.99 29.01
N ARG A 567 -8.62 2.23 30.10
CA ARG A 567 -7.26 1.76 30.28
C ARG A 567 -7.23 0.36 30.90
N ILE A 568 -6.53 -0.57 30.24
CA ILE A 568 -6.29 -1.95 30.70
C ILE A 568 -4.80 -2.23 30.54
N ALA A 569 -4.09 -2.49 31.64
CA ALA A 569 -2.65 -2.78 31.65
C ALA A 569 -1.80 -1.78 30.84
N GLY A 570 -2.10 -0.48 30.92
CA GLY A 570 -1.38 0.58 30.21
C GLY A 570 -1.90 0.87 28.77
N THR A 571 -2.70 -0.01 28.20
CA THR A 571 -3.33 0.14 26.88
C THR A 571 -4.68 0.84 27.01
N GLU A 572 -4.94 1.83 26.18
CA GLU A 572 -6.27 2.44 26.02
C GLU A 572 -7.02 1.69 24.91
N VAL A 573 -8.23 1.17 25.24
CA VAL A 573 -8.98 0.32 24.30
C VAL A 573 -10.48 0.62 24.38
N ALA A 574 -11.13 0.75 23.21
CA ALA A 574 -12.56 0.98 23.05
C ALA A 574 -13.28 -0.33 22.66
N CYS A 575 -13.39 -1.28 23.60
CA CYS A 575 -14.02 -2.58 23.37
C CYS A 575 -14.79 -3.06 24.60
N HIS A 576 -15.99 -3.63 24.41
CA HIS A 576 -16.75 -4.27 25.48
C HIS A 576 -16.14 -5.58 25.96
N HIS A 577 -15.34 -6.26 25.09
CA HIS A 577 -14.77 -7.59 25.27
C HIS A 577 -13.23 -7.62 25.26
N ALA A 578 -12.57 -6.51 25.58
CA ALA A 578 -11.11 -6.43 25.55
C ALA A 578 -10.41 -7.50 26.41
N GLU A 579 -11.03 -7.93 27.51
CA GLU A 579 -10.48 -8.94 28.43
C GLU A 579 -10.65 -10.38 27.95
N LYS A 580 -11.69 -10.67 27.13
CA LYS A 580 -11.96 -12.01 26.60
C LYS A 580 -10.99 -12.48 25.53
N GLY A 581 -10.19 -11.60 25.04
CA GLY A 581 -9.24 -11.89 23.99
C GLY A 581 -7.85 -12.27 24.48
N THR A 582 -7.64 -12.45 25.76
CA THR A 582 -6.38 -12.87 26.37
C THR A 582 -6.31 -14.38 26.65
N GLU A 583 -7.39 -15.14 26.33
CA GLU A 583 -7.44 -16.60 26.42
C GLU A 583 -7.09 -17.32 25.12
#